data_aa3c123eb0081c5028fd58054fdff971
#
_entry.id   aa3c123eb0081c5028fd58054fdff971
#
_cell.length_a   1.000
_cell.length_b   1.000
_cell.length_c   1.000
_cell.angle_alpha   90.00
_cell.angle_beta   90.00
_cell.angle_gamma   90.00
#
_symmetry.space_group_name_H-M   'P 1'
#
loop_
_entity.id
_entity.type
_entity.pdbx_description
1 polymer ?
#
loop_
_entity_poly.entity_id
_entity_poly.type
_entity_poly.pdbx_seq_one_letter_code
_entity_poly.pdbx_strand_id
1 'polypeptide(L)'
;MIRILQVVNDMHRAGLETMLMNYYRNIDRERVQFDFLTHRPEKSDYDDEIVSLGGKVYYAPRLYPQNYPAYFKYMKQFWAEHPEYKIVHSHIDSMSYLPLLTAKKAGVPVRIAHSHNTSIDKDFKYILKQLFRYGINSVANYHLACGSEAGRFLYRNDDFKVIPNAVDAEQFYFNADVRAD
;
A
#
# COMPACT_ATOMS: atom_id res chain seq x y z
N MET A 1 -16.48 -1.43 13.62
CA MET A 1 -15.68 -1.90 12.48
C MET A 1 -14.58 -0.87 12.20
N ILE A 2 -13.33 -1.30 12.14
CA ILE A 2 -12.16 -0.46 11.81
C ILE A 2 -11.95 -0.51 10.30
N ARG A 3 -11.85 0.64 9.63
CA ARG A 3 -11.49 0.71 8.21
C ARG A 3 -10.01 1.12 8.06
N ILE A 4 -9.26 0.37 7.27
CA ILE A 4 -7.85 0.62 6.96
C ILE A 4 -7.75 1.00 5.49
N LEU A 5 -7.18 2.17 5.20
CA LEU A 5 -6.89 2.58 3.84
C LEU A 5 -5.54 1.99 3.40
N GLN A 6 -5.58 1.02 2.51
CA GLN A 6 -4.41 0.44 1.83
C GLN A 6 -4.03 1.34 0.64
N VAL A 7 -2.81 1.82 0.61
CA VAL A 7 -2.32 2.68 -0.48
C VAL A 7 -1.35 1.88 -1.35
N VAL A 8 -1.71 1.72 -2.62
CA VAL A 8 -1.00 0.90 -3.61
C VAL A 8 -0.86 1.65 -4.95
N ASN A 9 -0.08 1.11 -5.89
CA ASN A 9 -0.05 1.66 -7.24
C ASN A 9 -1.32 1.34 -8.03
N ASP A 10 -1.71 0.09 -8.03
CA ASP A 10 -2.92 -0.47 -8.64
C ASP A 10 -3.27 -1.80 -7.92
N MET A 11 -4.31 -2.49 -8.35
CA MET A 11 -4.72 -3.79 -7.83
C MET A 11 -4.78 -4.86 -8.92
N HIS A 12 -3.81 -4.84 -9.86
CA HIS A 12 -3.61 -5.93 -10.81
C HIS A 12 -2.97 -7.15 -10.14
N ARG A 13 -3.02 -8.31 -10.81
CA ARG A 13 -2.48 -9.57 -10.27
C ARG A 13 -0.95 -9.58 -10.27
N ALA A 14 -0.36 -9.05 -9.21
CA ALA A 14 1.07 -9.10 -8.92
C ALA A 14 1.31 -9.55 -7.46
N GLY A 15 2.56 -9.64 -7.05
CA GLY A 15 2.90 -10.26 -5.76
C GLY A 15 2.37 -9.53 -4.53
N LEU A 16 2.47 -8.20 -4.51
CA LEU A 16 1.99 -7.36 -3.43
C LEU A 16 0.45 -7.39 -3.34
N GLU A 17 -0.21 -7.20 -4.47
CA GLU A 17 -1.66 -7.11 -4.58
C GLU A 17 -2.30 -8.45 -4.22
N THR A 18 -1.71 -9.56 -4.69
CA THR A 18 -2.14 -10.91 -4.32
C THR A 18 -1.97 -11.17 -2.82
N MET A 19 -0.85 -10.74 -2.23
CA MET A 19 -0.64 -10.82 -0.79
C MET A 19 -1.72 -10.05 -0.01
N LEU A 20 -2.02 -8.82 -0.41
CA LEU A 20 -3.07 -8.01 0.23
C LEU A 20 -4.45 -8.67 0.12
N MET A 21 -4.76 -9.27 -1.05
CA MET A 21 -6.00 -10.00 -1.23
C MET A 21 -6.05 -11.29 -0.39
N ASN A 22 -4.93 -11.99 -0.22
CA ASN A 22 -4.87 -13.15 0.67
C ASN A 22 -5.18 -12.75 2.13
N TYR A 23 -4.64 -11.64 2.61
CA TYR A 23 -5.05 -11.10 3.91
C TYR A 23 -6.53 -10.72 3.90
N TYR A 24 -7.00 -9.99 2.89
CA TYR A 24 -8.35 -9.45 2.87
C TYR A 24 -9.43 -10.52 2.81
N ARG A 25 -9.18 -11.63 2.12
CA ARG A 25 -10.10 -12.79 2.09
C ARG A 25 -10.23 -13.48 3.45
N ASN A 26 -9.15 -13.48 4.25
CA ASN A 26 -9.04 -14.28 5.48
C ASN A 26 -9.21 -13.47 6.78
N ILE A 27 -9.26 -12.13 6.75
CA ILE A 27 -9.53 -11.35 7.96
C ILE A 27 -11.02 -11.40 8.33
N ASP A 28 -11.30 -11.16 9.62
CA ASP A 28 -12.65 -10.91 10.11
C ASP A 28 -13.15 -9.54 9.62
N ARG A 29 -13.87 -9.52 8.50
CA ARG A 29 -14.34 -8.30 7.85
C ARG A 29 -15.46 -7.58 8.61
N GLU A 30 -16.06 -8.18 9.63
CA GLU A 30 -16.98 -7.49 10.53
C GLU A 30 -16.23 -6.58 11.51
N ARG A 31 -14.99 -6.94 11.84
CA ARG A 31 -14.12 -6.17 12.75
C ARG A 31 -13.20 -5.22 12.02
N VAL A 32 -12.58 -5.67 10.93
CA VAL A 32 -11.61 -4.92 10.15
C VAL A 32 -11.96 -4.97 8.66
N GLN A 33 -12.02 -3.82 8.02
CA GLN A 33 -12.33 -3.70 6.61
C GLN A 33 -11.18 -2.99 5.88
N PHE A 34 -10.80 -3.47 4.70
CA PHE A 34 -9.83 -2.81 3.84
C PHE A 34 -10.53 -2.02 2.75
N ASP A 35 -10.03 -0.79 2.54
CA ASP A 35 -10.33 0.02 1.38
C ASP A 35 -9.01 0.35 0.67
N PHE A 36 -9.06 0.59 -0.62
CA PHE A 36 -7.86 0.73 -1.44
C PHE A 36 -7.83 2.09 -2.12
N LEU A 37 -6.70 2.80 -2.00
CA LEU A 37 -6.38 4.00 -2.76
C LEU A 37 -5.30 3.64 -3.78
N THR A 38 -5.67 3.65 -5.06
CA THR A 38 -4.77 3.38 -6.17
C THR A 38 -4.30 4.67 -6.83
N HIS A 39 -3.21 4.59 -7.60
CA HIS A 39 -2.62 5.71 -8.34
C HIS A 39 -2.70 5.48 -9.86
N ARG A 40 -3.64 4.66 -10.29
CA ARG A 40 -3.98 4.39 -11.67
C ARG A 40 -5.47 4.67 -11.89
N PRO A 41 -5.86 5.36 -12.97
CA PRO A 41 -7.27 5.66 -13.22
C PRO A 41 -8.04 4.46 -13.79
N GLU A 42 -7.32 3.44 -14.25
CA GLU A 42 -7.89 2.24 -14.84
C GLU A 42 -8.38 1.29 -13.75
N LYS A 43 -9.49 0.61 -14.01
CA LYS A 43 -9.98 -0.49 -13.19
C LYS A 43 -8.97 -1.64 -13.22
N SER A 44 -8.70 -2.19 -12.05
CA SER A 44 -7.73 -3.28 -11.85
C SER A 44 -8.43 -4.64 -11.70
N ASP A 45 -7.67 -5.73 -11.78
CA ASP A 45 -8.19 -7.10 -11.78
C ASP A 45 -8.94 -7.48 -10.49
N TYR A 46 -8.50 -6.92 -9.35
CA TYR A 46 -9.10 -7.22 -8.03
C TYR A 46 -10.20 -6.25 -7.61
N ASP A 47 -10.50 -5.19 -8.37
CA ASP A 47 -11.43 -4.14 -7.93
C ASP A 47 -12.85 -4.69 -7.68
N ASP A 48 -13.36 -5.55 -8.55
CA ASP A 48 -14.70 -6.16 -8.37
C ASP A 48 -14.74 -7.07 -7.13
N GLU A 49 -13.66 -7.82 -6.91
CA GLU A 49 -13.57 -8.69 -5.73
C GLU A 49 -13.50 -7.86 -4.45
N ILE A 50 -12.70 -6.78 -4.44
CA ILE A 50 -12.63 -5.85 -3.29
C ILE A 50 -14.02 -5.34 -2.94
N VAL A 51 -14.77 -4.87 -3.93
CA VAL A 51 -16.13 -4.35 -3.73
C VAL A 51 -17.08 -5.45 -3.24
N SER A 52 -17.01 -6.66 -3.79
CA SER A 52 -17.82 -7.79 -3.37
C SER A 52 -17.58 -8.22 -1.92
N LEU A 53 -16.35 -8.00 -1.42
CA LEU A 53 -15.97 -8.24 -0.03
C LEU A 53 -16.32 -7.08 0.92
N GLY A 54 -16.95 -6.00 0.42
CA GLY A 54 -17.38 -4.84 1.19
C GLY A 54 -16.37 -3.70 1.27
N GLY A 55 -15.25 -3.79 0.56
CA GLY A 55 -14.24 -2.74 0.43
C GLY A 55 -14.62 -1.68 -0.60
N LYS A 56 -13.86 -0.59 -0.59
CA LYS A 56 -13.99 0.50 -1.56
C LYS A 56 -12.67 0.66 -2.32
N VAL A 57 -12.74 1.08 -3.57
CA VAL A 57 -11.57 1.43 -4.38
C VAL A 57 -11.66 2.90 -4.78
N TYR A 58 -10.59 3.65 -4.51
CA TYR A 58 -10.44 5.06 -4.84
C TYR A 58 -9.29 5.24 -5.82
N TYR A 59 -9.49 6.07 -6.84
CA TYR A 59 -8.51 6.30 -7.90
C TYR A 59 -7.92 7.71 -7.77
N ALA A 60 -6.74 7.80 -7.18
CA ALA A 60 -6.01 9.06 -7.06
C ALA A 60 -5.20 9.36 -8.32
N PRO A 61 -4.87 10.64 -8.59
CA PRO A 61 -3.96 11.00 -9.68
C PRO A 61 -2.62 10.26 -9.57
N ARG A 62 -2.05 9.88 -10.73
CA ARG A 62 -0.74 9.21 -10.81
C ARG A 62 0.36 10.04 -10.14
N LEU A 63 1.25 9.38 -9.41
CA LEU A 63 2.39 9.99 -8.70
C LEU A 63 3.54 10.36 -9.66
N TYR A 64 3.23 11.20 -10.63
CA TYR A 64 4.23 11.86 -11.48
C TYR A 64 4.42 13.32 -11.03
N PRO A 65 5.64 13.88 -11.10
CA PRO A 65 5.91 15.23 -10.61
C PRO A 65 4.97 16.31 -11.15
N GLN A 66 4.61 16.24 -12.44
CA GLN A 66 3.67 17.18 -13.08
C GLN A 66 2.24 17.09 -12.49
N ASN A 67 1.89 15.97 -11.86
CA ASN A 67 0.56 15.75 -11.27
C ASN A 67 0.50 16.12 -9.79
N TYR A 68 1.61 16.46 -9.12
CA TYR A 68 1.60 16.71 -7.69
C TYR A 68 0.60 17.79 -7.24
N PRO A 69 0.43 18.94 -7.94
CA PRO A 69 -0.60 19.90 -7.54
C PRO A 69 -2.02 19.29 -7.53
N ALA A 70 -2.37 18.53 -8.56
CA ALA A 70 -3.66 17.85 -8.66
C ALA A 70 -3.78 16.75 -7.59
N TYR A 71 -2.70 15.99 -7.34
CA TYR A 71 -2.65 14.96 -6.31
C TYR A 71 -2.88 15.55 -4.91
N PHE A 72 -2.19 16.62 -4.54
CA PHE A 72 -2.36 17.25 -3.23
C PHE A 72 -3.76 17.86 -3.07
N LYS A 73 -4.33 18.44 -4.13
CA LYS A 73 -5.72 18.92 -4.12
C LYS A 73 -6.70 17.76 -3.88
N TYR A 74 -6.55 16.66 -4.64
CA TYR A 74 -7.36 15.46 -4.48
C TYR A 74 -7.27 14.90 -3.05
N MET A 75 -6.06 14.70 -2.53
CA MET A 75 -5.86 14.14 -1.20
C MET A 75 -6.38 15.04 -0.09
N LYS A 76 -6.29 16.37 -0.25
CA LYS A 76 -6.92 17.31 0.70
C LYS A 76 -8.43 17.13 0.77
N GLN A 77 -9.08 17.00 -0.38
CA GLN A 77 -10.51 16.76 -0.46
C GLN A 77 -10.85 15.37 0.09
N PHE A 78 -10.10 14.34 -0.32
CA PHE A 78 -10.28 12.96 0.12
C PHE A 78 -10.30 12.85 1.66
N TRP A 79 -9.30 13.44 2.34
CA TRP A 79 -9.24 13.38 3.80
C TRP A 79 -10.38 14.16 4.48
N ALA A 80 -10.88 15.22 3.85
CA ALA A 80 -12.03 15.98 4.36
C ALA A 80 -13.34 15.19 4.24
N GLU A 81 -13.49 14.42 3.16
CA GLU A 81 -14.68 13.60 2.88
C GLU A 81 -14.66 12.25 3.61
N HIS A 82 -13.48 11.78 4.02
CA HIS A 82 -13.27 10.46 4.62
C HIS A 82 -12.59 10.52 6.00
N PRO A 83 -13.20 11.18 6.99
CA PRO A 83 -12.66 11.30 8.36
C PRO A 83 -12.67 9.96 9.12
N GLU A 84 -13.34 8.94 8.59
CA GLU A 84 -13.38 7.58 9.13
C GLU A 84 -12.03 6.87 9.07
N TYR A 85 -11.15 7.21 8.14
CA TYR A 85 -9.84 6.58 8.04
C TYR A 85 -8.88 7.06 9.13
N LYS A 86 -8.75 6.27 10.19
CA LYS A 86 -7.78 6.49 11.28
C LYS A 86 -6.47 5.75 11.07
N ILE A 87 -6.44 4.82 10.11
CA ILE A 87 -5.26 4.00 9.75
C ILE A 87 -5.06 4.08 8.24
N VAL A 88 -3.88 4.51 7.85
CA VAL A 88 -3.40 4.43 6.46
C VAL A 88 -2.17 3.54 6.41
N HIS A 89 -2.16 2.57 5.49
CA HIS A 89 -1.10 1.61 5.29
C HIS A 89 -0.62 1.68 3.84
N SER A 90 0.57 2.20 3.63
CA SER A 90 1.10 2.44 2.29
C SER A 90 2.18 1.43 1.93
N HIS A 91 2.07 0.87 0.71
CA HIS A 91 2.88 -0.22 0.18
C HIS A 91 3.75 0.19 -1.03
N ILE A 92 3.87 1.48 -1.30
CA ILE A 92 4.57 1.99 -2.48
C ILE A 92 5.99 2.48 -2.17
N ASP A 93 6.66 1.80 -1.23
CA ASP A 93 8.04 2.05 -0.80
C ASP A 93 8.34 3.54 -0.57
N SER A 94 9.38 4.10 -1.19
CA SER A 94 9.76 5.50 -1.04
C SER A 94 8.66 6.49 -1.46
N MET A 95 7.82 6.11 -2.45
CA MET A 95 6.70 6.94 -2.89
C MET A 95 5.58 7.04 -1.83
N SER A 96 5.58 6.17 -0.82
CA SER A 96 4.71 6.26 0.35
C SER A 96 4.85 7.60 1.10
N TYR A 97 5.97 8.30 0.90
CA TYR A 97 6.16 9.63 1.48
C TYR A 97 5.01 10.58 1.15
N LEU A 98 4.53 10.62 -0.09
CA LEU A 98 3.49 11.57 -0.52
C LEU A 98 2.12 11.29 0.12
N PRO A 99 1.52 10.09 0.03
CA PRO A 99 0.25 9.81 0.68
C PRO A 99 0.36 9.95 2.21
N LEU A 100 1.44 9.48 2.83
CA LEU A 100 1.62 9.59 4.28
C LEU A 100 1.84 11.04 4.74
N LEU A 101 2.47 11.90 3.93
CA LEU A 101 2.56 13.33 4.20
C LEU A 101 1.17 13.98 4.20
N THR A 102 0.32 13.63 3.24
CA THR A 102 -1.05 14.17 3.20
C THR A 102 -1.89 13.68 4.37
N ALA A 103 -1.76 12.40 4.74
CA ALA A 103 -2.40 11.80 5.91
C ALA A 103 -1.92 12.48 7.22
N LYS A 104 -0.60 12.74 7.35
CA LYS A 104 -0.05 13.47 8.50
C LYS A 104 -0.63 14.87 8.62
N LYS A 105 -0.70 15.61 7.50
CA LYS A 105 -1.30 16.96 7.48
C LYS A 105 -2.80 16.96 7.81
N ALA A 106 -3.50 15.89 7.49
CA ALA A 106 -4.91 15.71 7.81
C ALA A 106 -5.16 15.18 9.25
N GLY A 107 -4.09 14.90 10.00
CA GLY A 107 -4.20 14.43 11.39
C GLY A 107 -4.54 12.95 11.52
N VAL A 108 -4.34 12.12 10.47
CA VAL A 108 -4.54 10.67 10.56
C VAL A 108 -3.56 10.09 11.59
N PRO A 109 -4.04 9.44 12.66
CA PRO A 109 -3.18 9.07 13.79
C PRO A 109 -2.22 7.91 13.49
N VAL A 110 -2.63 6.92 12.69
CA VAL A 110 -1.82 5.74 12.36
C VAL A 110 -1.41 5.78 10.90
N ARG A 111 -0.12 5.91 10.65
CA ARG A 111 0.45 6.02 9.31
C ARG A 111 1.58 5.01 9.16
N ILE A 112 1.29 3.95 8.41
CA ILE A 112 2.16 2.79 8.24
C ILE A 112 2.84 2.90 6.87
N ALA A 113 4.17 2.86 6.86
CA ALA A 113 4.94 2.58 5.65
C ALA A 113 5.32 1.09 5.66
N HIS A 114 5.15 0.41 4.54
CA HIS A 114 5.53 -0.99 4.37
C HIS A 114 6.49 -1.12 3.19
N SER A 115 7.69 -1.61 3.47
CA SER A 115 8.73 -1.82 2.47
C SER A 115 8.64 -3.20 1.85
N HIS A 116 8.64 -3.25 0.51
CA HIS A 116 8.59 -4.48 -0.27
C HIS A 116 9.80 -4.68 -1.18
N ASN A 117 10.62 -3.64 -1.39
CA ASN A 117 11.76 -3.67 -2.29
C ASN A 117 13.08 -3.34 -1.57
N THR A 118 14.18 -3.88 -2.09
CA THR A 118 15.54 -3.65 -1.60
C THR A 118 16.32 -2.67 -2.49
N SER A 119 15.69 -2.11 -3.51
CA SER A 119 16.31 -1.18 -4.45
C SER A 119 15.32 -0.15 -4.97
N ILE A 120 15.83 0.90 -5.61
CA ILE A 120 15.04 1.90 -6.34
C ILE A 120 15.42 1.82 -7.81
N ASP A 121 14.41 1.71 -8.67
CA ASP A 121 14.61 1.76 -10.12
C ASP A 121 15.22 3.09 -10.54
N LYS A 122 16.22 3.03 -11.41
CA LYS A 122 16.91 4.20 -11.96
C LYS A 122 16.12 4.81 -13.13
N ASP A 123 14.88 5.22 -12.84
CA ASP A 123 14.01 5.96 -13.76
C ASP A 123 14.17 7.48 -13.60
N PHE A 124 13.39 8.26 -14.37
CA PHE A 124 13.40 9.72 -14.29
C PHE A 124 12.98 10.29 -12.91
N LYS A 125 12.37 9.48 -12.05
CA LYS A 125 12.00 9.84 -10.67
C LYS A 125 13.05 9.43 -9.63
N TYR A 126 14.18 8.86 -10.05
CA TYR A 126 15.17 8.29 -9.12
C TYR A 126 15.59 9.26 -8.01
N ILE A 127 15.93 10.51 -8.36
CA ILE A 127 16.35 11.51 -7.37
C ILE A 127 15.23 11.81 -6.38
N LEU A 128 14.00 11.96 -6.87
CA LEU A 128 12.82 12.18 -6.00
C LEU A 128 12.55 10.99 -5.09
N LYS A 129 12.64 9.77 -5.63
CA LYS A 129 12.49 8.55 -4.83
C LYS A 129 13.53 8.47 -3.71
N GLN A 130 14.78 8.89 -3.98
CA GLN A 130 15.80 8.97 -2.96
C GLN A 130 15.47 10.03 -1.90
N LEU A 131 15.05 11.24 -2.29
CA LEU A 131 14.64 12.28 -1.34
C LEU A 131 13.46 11.82 -0.48
N PHE A 132 12.45 11.19 -1.06
CA PHE A 132 11.30 10.67 -0.33
C PHE A 132 11.68 9.54 0.62
N ARG A 133 12.62 8.66 0.22
CA ARG A 133 13.19 7.66 1.11
C ARG A 133 13.84 8.30 2.35
N TYR A 134 14.55 9.41 2.19
CA TYR A 134 15.11 10.15 3.34
C TYR A 134 14.03 10.75 4.24
N GLY A 135 12.91 11.16 3.67
CA GLY A 135 11.80 11.76 4.41
C GLY A 135 10.83 10.78 5.05
N ILE A 136 10.85 9.49 4.69
CA ILE A 136 9.79 8.52 5.04
C ILE A 136 9.53 8.43 6.56
N ASN A 137 10.59 8.38 7.37
CA ASN A 137 10.52 8.28 8.83
C ASN A 137 9.89 9.52 9.48
N SER A 138 9.83 10.66 8.76
CA SER A 138 9.19 11.88 9.27
C SER A 138 7.67 11.90 9.10
N VAL A 139 7.12 11.05 8.21
CA VAL A 139 5.70 11.02 7.88
C VAL A 139 5.01 9.74 8.34
N ALA A 140 5.69 8.59 8.33
CA ALA A 140 5.23 7.36 8.95
C ALA A 140 5.47 7.39 10.46
N ASN A 141 4.63 6.70 11.23
CA ASN A 141 4.84 6.44 12.66
C ASN A 141 4.79 4.95 13.00
N TYR A 142 4.58 4.09 11.99
CA TYR A 142 4.79 2.66 12.05
C TYR A 142 5.56 2.21 10.82
N HIS A 143 6.57 1.37 11.01
CA HIS A 143 7.47 0.89 9.97
C HIS A 143 7.38 -0.62 9.85
N LEU A 144 6.95 -1.10 8.69
CA LEU A 144 6.85 -2.53 8.37
C LEU A 144 7.69 -2.86 7.15
N ALA A 145 8.14 -4.11 7.06
CA ALA A 145 8.86 -4.60 5.89
C ALA A 145 8.55 -6.08 5.63
N CYS A 146 8.56 -6.51 4.39
CA CYS A 146 8.41 -7.93 4.03
C CYS A 146 9.64 -8.76 4.39
N GLY A 147 10.80 -8.12 4.61
CA GLY A 147 12.06 -8.74 5.03
C GLY A 147 13.03 -7.71 5.59
N SER A 148 14.04 -8.18 6.30
CA SER A 148 14.99 -7.29 7.01
C SER A 148 15.75 -6.36 6.06
N GLU A 149 16.16 -6.84 4.88
CA GLU A 149 16.88 -6.02 3.90
C GLU A 149 15.98 -4.93 3.30
N ALA A 150 14.72 -5.24 3.00
CA ALA A 150 13.76 -4.25 2.53
C ALA A 150 13.55 -3.13 3.57
N GLY A 151 13.44 -3.51 4.86
CA GLY A 151 13.31 -2.54 5.94
C GLY A 151 14.55 -1.65 6.09
N ARG A 152 15.73 -2.24 6.19
CA ARG A 152 16.99 -1.47 6.25
C ARG A 152 17.18 -0.57 5.04
N PHE A 153 16.79 -1.05 3.87
CA PHE A 153 16.85 -0.25 2.65
C PHE A 153 15.94 0.98 2.75
N LEU A 154 14.66 0.84 3.08
CA LEU A 154 13.72 1.96 3.08
C LEU A 154 13.97 2.92 4.25
N TYR A 155 14.09 2.38 5.47
CA TYR A 155 14.14 3.18 6.70
C TYR A 155 15.54 3.60 7.10
N ARG A 156 16.60 2.92 6.59
CA ARG A 156 18.03 3.20 6.89
C ARG A 156 18.37 3.04 8.37
N ASN A 157 17.60 2.24 9.07
CA ASN A 157 17.78 1.83 10.48
C ASN A 157 17.15 0.46 10.68
N ASP A 158 17.18 -0.06 11.91
CA ASP A 158 16.57 -1.33 12.30
C ASP A 158 15.26 -1.16 13.09
N ASP A 159 14.69 0.07 13.15
CA ASP A 159 13.43 0.37 13.83
C ASP A 159 12.22 0.08 12.91
N PHE A 160 11.99 -1.20 12.64
CA PHE A 160 10.85 -1.69 11.88
C PHE A 160 10.50 -3.13 12.28
N LYS A 161 9.26 -3.52 12.02
CA LYS A 161 8.80 -4.91 12.21
C LYS A 161 8.76 -5.64 10.87
N VAL A 162 9.33 -6.84 10.83
CA VAL A 162 9.20 -7.73 9.67
C VAL A 162 7.88 -8.48 9.73
N ILE A 163 7.11 -8.38 8.64
CA ILE A 163 5.89 -9.14 8.40
C ILE A 163 6.08 -9.82 7.04
N PRO A 164 6.40 -11.13 7.01
CA PRO A 164 6.57 -11.86 5.77
C PRO A 164 5.29 -11.84 4.91
N ASN A 165 5.47 -11.91 3.59
CA ASN A 165 4.33 -11.98 2.67
C ASN A 165 3.54 -13.26 2.93
N ALA A 166 2.24 -13.11 3.15
CA ALA A 166 1.35 -14.25 3.30
C ALA A 166 1.09 -14.92 1.95
N VAL A 167 1.18 -16.24 1.96
CA VAL A 167 0.82 -17.11 0.84
C VAL A 167 -0.28 -18.05 1.32
N ASP A 168 -1.32 -18.19 0.52
CA ASP A 168 -2.35 -19.20 0.76
C ASP A 168 -1.78 -20.58 0.39
N ALA A 169 -1.29 -21.30 1.40
CA ALA A 169 -0.61 -22.58 1.19
C ALA A 169 -1.52 -23.65 0.57
N GLU A 170 -2.84 -23.56 0.75
CA GLU A 170 -3.78 -24.53 0.18
C GLU A 170 -3.80 -24.49 -1.35
N GLN A 171 -3.55 -23.33 -1.93
CA GLN A 171 -3.47 -23.16 -3.39
C GLN A 171 -2.18 -23.76 -4.01
N PHE A 172 -1.20 -24.10 -3.17
CA PHE A 172 0.11 -24.62 -3.61
C PHE A 172 0.36 -26.07 -3.20
N TYR A 173 -0.66 -26.78 -2.68
CA TYR A 173 -0.54 -28.22 -2.46
C TYR A 173 -0.30 -28.95 -3.78
N PHE A 174 0.59 -29.96 -3.71
CA PHE A 174 0.87 -30.80 -4.85
C PHE A 174 -0.42 -31.48 -5.35
N ASN A 175 -0.76 -31.24 -6.62
CA ASN A 175 -1.85 -31.90 -7.29
C ASN A 175 -1.27 -32.80 -8.40
N ALA A 176 -1.42 -34.13 -8.22
CA ALA A 176 -0.89 -35.11 -9.17
C ALA A 176 -1.59 -35.03 -10.54
N ASP A 177 -2.88 -34.64 -10.55
CA ASP A 177 -3.68 -34.57 -11.78
C ASP A 177 -3.25 -33.43 -12.70
N VAL A 178 -2.76 -32.32 -12.13
CA VAL A 178 -2.24 -31.16 -12.90
C VAL A 178 -0.84 -31.43 -13.48
N ARG A 179 -0.11 -32.40 -12.95
CA ARG A 179 1.24 -32.77 -13.44
C ARG A 179 1.22 -33.77 -14.58
N ALA A 180 0.09 -34.37 -14.90
CA ALA A 180 -0.05 -35.41 -15.92
C ALA A 180 -0.23 -34.84 -17.35
N ASP A 181 -0.40 -33.52 -17.49
CA ASP A 181 -0.45 -32.78 -18.76
C ASP A 181 0.89 -32.07 -19.04
#